data_207fb64ca02f9b2e026955a10d73be92
#
_entry.id   207fb64ca02f9b2e026955a10d73be92
#
_cell.length_a   1.000
_cell.length_b   1.000
_cell.length_c   1.000
_cell.angle_alpha   90.00
_cell.angle_beta   90.00
_cell.angle_gamma   90.00
#
_symmetry.space_group_name_H-M   'P 1'
#
loop_
_entity.id
_entity.type
_entity.pdbx_description
1 polymer ?
#
loop_
_entity_poly.entity_id
_entity_poly.type
_entity_poly.pdbx_seq_one_letter_code
_entity_poly.pdbx_strand_id
1 'polypeptide(L)'
;ELGAFRLEAPQGTFLLEIHALGYKPFHKTLTVTGALDLGELLLTEETKELSAVQVTGRRPIMLRKADRMVFDATQIAPAASSALDVLRQTPGVNVSDDGISLIGKGGVIVLINEKRIRLSGAALISLLRSYPQSDLQEIQILTTPPAKYEAEGNAGVLNLILKKAKNDFFGGSIAPRLRLRNDKVLYSLNTNLNYKKDKVTASLQLGGGSASYDGSLGTYRTYPKQGTFHSSETAYSGKGPHFNVRAGLDYAFTPELSMGVNVSYSPQKDDTRRENDSRDYRILPSGERELLRLLPGVADETDKSQYTTANVHLEKTFKSAPQRRLSWDADYVGYRSLEGRNFTSRGLMPNGTPIPGADFHFDALTDQHTDSYITSLDYTEPLGKGKLGFGAKGTWTRTTNRSDYDAKSSMGERHDKITFDEHVYALYADFKHPLSDKWDLRTGLRIEYTHTAGENNGRRLENLRSYLNLFPTLFLGYNPNDRHAFSLSSTIRLNRPHFSQLSPFANYENQYTIMRGKEDLRAAKRARLALGYTFLGALNFQLNGGYLWDGITQVIRLDPATNRASYTHENAERTWLIGLENSYFFNKVSFFQTYIS
;
A
#
# COMPACT_ATOMS: atom_id res chain seq x y z
N GLU A 1 -11.17 34.85 56.41
CA GLU A 1 -10.21 36.00 56.32
C GLU A 1 -11.01 37.20 55.87
N LEU A 2 -10.85 38.33 56.57
CA LEU A 2 -11.73 39.52 56.44
C LEU A 2 -11.36 40.42 55.23
N GLY A 3 -10.65 39.92 54.19
CA GLY A 3 -10.39 40.65 52.95
C GLY A 3 -9.50 41.91 53.10
N ALA A 4 -8.80 42.10 54.26
CA ALA A 4 -7.92 43.24 54.45
C ALA A 4 -6.58 43.04 53.71
N PHE A 5 -6.11 44.12 53.10
CA PHE A 5 -4.79 44.13 52.44
C PHE A 5 -3.99 45.39 52.82
N ARG A 6 -2.68 45.32 52.74
CA ARG A 6 -1.77 46.43 52.90
C ARG A 6 -0.70 46.38 51.78
N LEU A 7 -0.47 47.53 51.12
CA LEU A 7 0.53 47.69 50.08
C LEU A 7 1.47 48.81 50.46
N GLU A 8 2.76 48.65 50.18
CA GLU A 8 3.79 49.68 50.30
C GLU A 8 4.11 50.24 48.92
N ALA A 9 4.00 51.54 48.75
CA ALA A 9 4.33 52.22 47.51
C ALA A 9 5.06 53.52 47.81
N PRO A 10 6.01 53.94 46.98
CA PRO A 10 6.65 55.24 47.10
C PRO A 10 5.66 56.38 46.81
N GLN A 11 6.04 57.63 47.11
CA GLN A 11 5.16 58.75 46.75
C GLN A 11 5.01 58.85 45.23
N GLY A 12 3.77 59.03 44.75
CA GLY A 12 3.46 59.09 43.32
C GLY A 12 1.99 58.76 43.03
N THR A 13 1.63 58.79 41.75
CA THR A 13 0.30 58.41 41.29
C THR A 13 0.34 56.99 40.73
N PHE A 14 -0.53 56.11 41.24
CA PHE A 14 -0.59 54.71 40.90
C PHE A 14 -2.01 54.31 40.51
N LEU A 15 -2.15 53.29 39.68
CA LEU A 15 -3.40 52.59 39.40
C LEU A 15 -3.47 51.35 40.30
N LEU A 16 -4.41 51.35 41.24
CA LEU A 16 -4.75 50.15 42.02
C LEU A 16 -5.67 49.30 41.20
N GLU A 17 -5.31 48.05 40.95
CA GLU A 17 -6.09 47.05 40.26
C GLU A 17 -6.32 45.84 41.19
N ILE A 18 -7.57 45.45 41.37
CA ILE A 18 -7.94 44.31 42.22
C ILE A 18 -8.68 43.28 41.36
N HIS A 19 -8.12 42.06 41.32
CA HIS A 19 -8.71 40.89 40.68
C HIS A 19 -9.14 39.89 41.76
N ALA A 20 -10.44 39.54 41.78
CA ALA A 20 -10.95 38.48 42.63
C ALA A 20 -11.85 37.54 41.80
N LEU A 21 -11.77 36.25 42.08
CA LEU A 21 -12.58 35.26 41.37
C LEU A 21 -14.06 35.49 41.61
N GLY A 22 -14.86 35.67 40.55
CA GLY A 22 -16.30 35.95 40.63
C GLY A 22 -16.66 37.45 40.72
N TYR A 23 -15.68 38.36 40.65
CA TYR A 23 -15.90 39.80 40.66
C TYR A 23 -15.29 40.48 39.44
N LYS A 24 -15.91 41.61 39.03
CA LYS A 24 -15.34 42.44 37.95
C LYS A 24 -14.04 43.07 38.41
N PRO A 25 -13.02 43.21 37.55
CA PRO A 25 -11.78 43.92 37.89
C PRO A 25 -12.10 45.34 38.39
N PHE A 26 -11.59 45.66 39.57
CA PHE A 26 -11.75 46.99 40.17
C PHE A 26 -10.50 47.82 39.89
N HIS A 27 -10.68 49.03 39.39
CA HIS A 27 -9.61 49.97 39.07
C HIS A 27 -9.83 51.30 39.81
N LYS A 28 -8.80 51.81 40.47
CA LYS A 28 -8.83 53.12 41.12
C LYS A 28 -7.47 53.80 41.04
N THR A 29 -7.43 55.00 40.50
CA THR A 29 -6.20 55.82 40.50
C THR A 29 -6.02 56.44 41.87
N LEU A 30 -4.83 56.27 42.45
CA LEU A 30 -4.44 56.73 43.79
C LEU A 30 -3.25 57.64 43.70
N THR A 31 -3.23 58.78 44.44
CA THR A 31 -2.04 59.61 44.62
C THR A 31 -1.54 59.41 46.04
N VAL A 32 -0.41 58.78 46.21
CA VAL A 32 0.23 58.47 47.50
C VAL A 32 1.16 59.60 47.86
N THR A 33 0.81 60.36 48.86
CA THR A 33 1.66 61.45 49.45
C THR A 33 2.10 61.11 50.86
N GLY A 34 1.59 60.04 51.45
CA GLY A 34 1.83 59.52 52.80
C GLY A 34 0.96 58.27 53.06
N ALA A 35 0.80 57.86 54.30
CA ALA A 35 -0.07 56.76 54.64
C ALA A 35 -1.51 57.07 54.18
N LEU A 36 -2.09 56.23 53.33
CA LEU A 36 -3.40 56.40 52.75
C LEU A 36 -4.28 55.20 53.13
N ASP A 37 -5.40 55.52 53.85
CA ASP A 37 -6.43 54.50 54.09
C ASP A 37 -7.48 54.60 52.98
N LEU A 38 -7.76 53.51 52.33
CA LEU A 38 -8.70 53.42 51.18
C LEU A 38 -10.11 53.10 51.63
N GLY A 39 -10.34 52.79 52.96
CA GLY A 39 -11.58 52.32 53.46
C GLY A 39 -12.02 50.98 52.83
N GLU A 40 -13.32 50.72 52.89
CA GLU A 40 -13.93 49.55 52.28
C GLU A 40 -14.03 49.75 50.75
N LEU A 41 -13.48 48.81 50.00
CA LEU A 41 -13.58 48.76 48.54
C LEU A 41 -14.61 47.67 48.15
N LEU A 42 -15.78 48.10 47.67
CA LEU A 42 -16.82 47.18 47.22
C LEU A 42 -16.53 46.68 45.81
N LEU A 43 -16.35 45.35 45.67
CA LEU A 43 -16.24 44.70 44.39
C LEU A 43 -17.62 44.36 43.85
N THR A 44 -17.84 44.58 42.56
CA THR A 44 -19.09 44.21 41.89
C THR A 44 -19.01 42.76 41.44
N GLU A 45 -19.95 41.92 41.86
CA GLU A 45 -20.02 40.54 41.40
C GLU A 45 -20.12 40.47 39.86
N GLU A 46 -19.31 39.67 39.25
CA GLU A 46 -19.43 39.31 37.84
C GLU A 46 -20.38 38.11 37.75
N THR A 47 -21.67 38.37 37.59
CA THR A 47 -22.59 37.32 37.10
C THR A 47 -22.20 37.05 35.67
N LYS A 48 -21.21 36.15 35.46
CA LYS A 48 -21.11 35.43 34.20
C LYS A 48 -22.38 34.60 34.10
N GLU A 49 -23.38 35.05 33.33
CA GLU A 49 -24.20 34.08 32.63
C GLU A 49 -23.21 33.10 32.01
N LEU A 50 -23.26 31.84 32.43
CA LEU A 50 -22.59 30.75 31.75
C LEU A 50 -23.11 30.81 30.32
N SER A 51 -22.45 31.61 29.48
CA SER A 51 -22.63 31.52 28.03
C SER A 51 -22.53 30.05 27.74
N ALA A 52 -23.63 29.50 27.22
CA ALA A 52 -23.83 28.09 26.95
C ALA A 52 -22.49 27.46 26.60
N VAL A 53 -22.10 26.41 27.32
CA VAL A 53 -20.93 25.62 27.02
C VAL A 53 -21.02 25.35 25.53
N GLN A 54 -20.24 26.08 24.75
CA GLN A 54 -20.11 25.83 23.36
C GLN A 54 -19.43 24.48 23.33
N VAL A 55 -20.24 23.43 23.26
CA VAL A 55 -19.78 22.09 23.00
C VAL A 55 -19.13 22.22 21.64
N THR A 56 -17.83 22.49 21.64
CA THR A 56 -17.01 22.32 20.47
C THR A 56 -17.13 20.84 20.13
N GLY A 57 -18.06 20.57 19.21
CA GLY A 57 -18.36 19.21 18.81
C GLY A 57 -17.03 18.55 18.48
N ARG A 58 -16.69 17.46 19.18
CA ARG A 58 -15.52 16.66 18.81
C ARG A 58 -15.66 16.38 17.33
N ARG A 59 -14.65 16.74 16.54
CA ARG A 59 -14.62 16.39 15.11
C ARG A 59 -14.91 14.90 15.01
N PRO A 60 -15.78 14.47 14.08
CA PRO A 60 -16.04 13.05 13.93
C PRO A 60 -14.71 12.33 13.65
N ILE A 61 -14.50 11.20 14.29
CA ILE A 61 -13.29 10.38 14.10
C ILE A 61 -13.12 10.01 12.64
N MET A 62 -14.24 9.81 11.94
CA MET A 62 -14.30 9.49 10.54
C MET A 62 -15.27 10.41 9.81
N LEU A 63 -14.80 10.97 8.70
CA LEU A 63 -15.59 11.77 7.76
C LEU A 63 -15.62 11.09 6.40
N ARG A 64 -16.82 10.83 5.86
CA ARG A 64 -16.98 10.36 4.47
C ARG A 64 -17.09 11.56 3.53
N LYS A 65 -16.19 11.60 2.56
CA LYS A 65 -16.25 12.51 1.40
C LYS A 65 -16.67 11.73 0.16
N ALA A 66 -16.99 12.41 -0.93
CA ALA A 66 -17.43 11.77 -2.17
C ALA A 66 -16.45 10.67 -2.65
N ASP A 67 -15.14 10.92 -2.59
CA ASP A 67 -14.09 10.06 -3.13
C ASP A 67 -13.28 9.30 -2.07
N ARG A 68 -13.43 9.62 -0.77
CA ARG A 68 -12.57 9.07 0.29
C ARG A 68 -13.22 9.05 1.66
N MET A 69 -12.70 8.19 2.51
CA MET A 69 -12.88 8.26 3.96
C MET A 69 -11.67 8.97 4.58
N VAL A 70 -11.92 9.90 5.49
CA VAL A 70 -10.90 10.67 6.21
C VAL A 70 -11.01 10.33 7.69
N PHE A 71 -9.91 9.90 8.28
CA PHE A 71 -9.81 9.56 9.69
C PHE A 71 -8.89 10.55 10.39
N ASP A 72 -9.30 11.05 11.54
CA ASP A 72 -8.45 11.85 12.41
C ASP A 72 -7.47 10.93 13.15
N ALA A 73 -6.19 11.03 12.79
CA ALA A 73 -5.16 10.15 13.31
C ALA A 73 -4.95 10.29 14.83
N THR A 74 -5.26 11.45 15.38
CA THR A 74 -5.09 11.70 16.82
C THR A 74 -6.20 11.07 17.66
N GLN A 75 -7.37 10.87 17.08
CA GLN A 75 -8.54 10.32 17.78
C GLN A 75 -8.68 8.82 17.58
N ILE A 76 -8.25 8.28 16.42
CA ILE A 76 -8.43 6.85 16.12
C ILE A 76 -7.47 5.96 16.91
N ALA A 77 -6.29 6.46 17.25
CA ALA A 77 -5.27 5.71 17.96
C ALA A 77 -4.45 6.63 18.90
N PRO A 78 -5.06 7.15 19.97
CA PRO A 78 -4.41 8.13 20.84
C PRO A 78 -3.18 7.58 21.57
N ALA A 79 -3.10 6.26 21.77
CA ALA A 79 -1.97 5.58 22.42
C ALA A 79 -0.96 4.97 21.43
N ALA A 80 -1.12 5.20 20.13
CA ALA A 80 -0.19 4.71 19.13
C ALA A 80 1.16 5.42 19.24
N SER A 81 2.24 4.70 19.01
CA SER A 81 3.59 5.26 19.01
C SER A 81 4.05 5.69 17.62
N SER A 82 3.51 5.08 16.58
CA SER A 82 3.92 5.29 15.19
C SER A 82 2.74 5.37 14.22
N ALA A 83 2.98 5.90 13.03
CA ALA A 83 1.98 5.90 11.96
C ALA A 83 1.53 4.48 11.58
N LEU A 84 2.40 3.48 11.67
CA LEU A 84 2.04 2.08 11.45
C LEU A 84 1.03 1.57 12.48
N ASP A 85 1.18 1.96 13.75
CA ASP A 85 0.27 1.54 14.81
C ASP A 85 -1.10 2.21 14.66
N VAL A 86 -1.12 3.46 14.17
CA VAL A 86 -2.37 4.13 13.80
C VAL A 86 -3.05 3.40 12.65
N LEU A 87 -2.31 2.98 11.62
CA LEU A 87 -2.86 2.24 10.49
C LEU A 87 -3.43 0.88 10.89
N ARG A 88 -2.84 0.19 11.87
CA ARG A 88 -3.39 -1.07 12.41
C ARG A 88 -4.76 -0.90 13.05
N GLN A 89 -5.04 0.29 13.57
CA GLN A 89 -6.32 0.65 14.19
C GLN A 89 -7.26 1.37 13.22
N THR A 90 -6.79 1.66 11.99
CA THR A 90 -7.60 2.36 10.99
C THR A 90 -8.57 1.39 10.31
N PRO A 91 -9.89 1.64 10.38
CA PRO A 91 -10.89 0.82 9.73
C PRO A 91 -10.62 0.61 8.25
N GLY A 92 -10.72 -0.64 7.78
CA GLY A 92 -10.52 -0.98 6.38
C GLY A 92 -9.06 -1.15 5.94
N VAL A 93 -8.09 -0.93 6.84
CA VAL A 93 -6.67 -1.17 6.61
C VAL A 93 -6.25 -2.47 7.28
N ASN A 94 -5.61 -3.34 6.53
CA ASN A 94 -4.97 -4.55 7.06
C ASN A 94 -3.45 -4.38 6.99
N VAL A 95 -2.80 -4.49 8.14
CA VAL A 95 -1.34 -4.35 8.28
C VAL A 95 -0.77 -5.69 8.72
N SER A 96 0.00 -6.31 7.84
CA SER A 96 0.80 -7.51 8.12
C SER A 96 2.28 -7.16 8.33
N ASP A 97 3.08 -8.15 8.67
CA ASP A 97 4.54 -7.95 8.74
C ASP A 97 5.16 -7.71 7.36
N ASP A 98 4.50 -8.16 6.30
CA ASP A 98 4.98 -8.13 4.92
C ASP A 98 4.37 -7.00 4.08
N GLY A 99 3.42 -6.22 4.62
CA GLY A 99 2.83 -5.13 3.86
C GLY A 99 1.53 -4.58 4.42
N ILE A 100 0.96 -3.69 3.63
CA ILE A 100 -0.33 -3.05 3.91
C ILE A 100 -1.27 -3.37 2.76
N SER A 101 -2.51 -3.67 3.10
CA SER A 101 -3.60 -3.84 2.15
C SER A 101 -4.87 -3.14 2.63
N LEU A 102 -5.78 -2.88 1.72
CA LEU A 102 -7.13 -2.45 2.06
C LEU A 102 -8.08 -3.63 1.90
N ILE A 103 -9.03 -3.78 2.80
CA ILE A 103 -10.02 -4.86 2.77
C ILE A 103 -10.74 -4.86 1.41
N GLY A 104 -10.84 -6.03 0.78
CA GLY A 104 -11.45 -6.20 -0.53
C GLY A 104 -10.65 -5.63 -1.72
N LYS A 105 -9.36 -5.28 -1.53
CA LYS A 105 -8.46 -4.77 -2.57
C LYS A 105 -7.27 -5.68 -2.78
N GLY A 106 -6.82 -5.79 -4.03
CA GLY A 106 -5.64 -6.59 -4.41
C GLY A 106 -4.30 -5.90 -4.10
N GLY A 107 -4.32 -4.65 -3.61
CA GLY A 107 -3.12 -3.90 -3.27
C GLY A 107 -3.46 -2.50 -2.75
N VAL A 108 -2.43 -1.75 -2.36
CA VAL A 108 -2.58 -0.36 -1.91
C VAL A 108 -1.45 0.51 -2.45
N ILE A 109 -1.80 1.70 -2.94
CA ILE A 109 -0.85 2.76 -3.25
C ILE A 109 -0.74 3.64 -2.00
N VAL A 110 0.44 3.72 -1.40
CA VAL A 110 0.67 4.55 -0.23
C VAL A 110 1.23 5.90 -0.64
N LEU A 111 0.62 6.95 -0.10
CA LEU A 111 1.05 8.33 -0.28
C LEU A 111 1.37 8.95 1.07
N ILE A 112 2.30 9.88 1.10
CA ILE A 112 2.53 10.80 2.22
C ILE A 112 2.44 12.22 1.67
N ASN A 113 1.51 13.00 2.21
CA ASN A 113 1.21 14.37 1.72
C ASN A 113 0.97 14.39 0.20
N GLU A 114 0.17 13.43 -0.30
CA GLU A 114 -0.17 13.23 -1.72
C GLU A 114 1.01 12.80 -2.62
N LYS A 115 2.22 12.62 -2.09
CA LYS A 115 3.40 12.09 -2.82
C LYS A 115 3.45 10.57 -2.70
N ARG A 116 3.58 9.86 -3.82
CA ARG A 116 3.62 8.40 -3.85
C ARG A 116 4.89 7.86 -3.19
N ILE A 117 4.70 6.92 -2.28
CA ILE A 117 5.78 6.13 -1.71
C ILE A 117 5.99 4.90 -2.57
N ARG A 118 7.19 4.76 -3.13
CA ARG A 118 7.54 3.64 -4.01
C ARG A 118 8.23 2.49 -3.26
N LEU A 119 7.85 2.30 -2.00
CA LEU A 119 8.28 1.18 -1.17
C LEU A 119 7.14 0.18 -1.03
N SER A 120 7.47 -1.07 -0.88
CA SER A 120 6.54 -2.17 -0.62
C SER A 120 7.11 -3.09 0.46
N GLY A 121 6.31 -4.04 0.92
CA GLY A 121 6.75 -5.05 1.89
C GLY A 121 7.36 -4.45 3.17
N ALA A 122 8.38 -5.10 3.67
CA ALA A 122 9.06 -4.74 4.92
C ALA A 122 9.66 -3.32 4.90
N ALA A 123 10.10 -2.81 3.75
CA ALA A 123 10.64 -1.47 3.62
C ALA A 123 9.56 -0.39 3.86
N LEU A 124 8.34 -0.59 3.34
CA LEU A 124 7.21 0.29 3.59
C LEU A 124 6.80 0.24 5.07
N ILE A 125 6.74 -0.93 5.66
CA ILE A 125 6.42 -1.13 7.09
C ILE A 125 7.44 -0.39 7.98
N SER A 126 8.73 -0.53 7.68
CA SER A 126 9.80 0.17 8.40
C SER A 126 9.66 1.68 8.29
N LEU A 127 9.39 2.21 7.10
CA LEU A 127 9.15 3.63 6.89
C LEU A 127 7.99 4.13 7.74
N LEU A 128 6.84 3.47 7.70
CA LEU A 128 5.66 3.90 8.44
C LEU A 128 5.81 3.79 9.95
N ARG A 129 6.64 2.85 10.42
CA ARG A 129 6.99 2.74 11.84
C ARG A 129 7.90 3.87 12.30
N SER A 130 8.71 4.44 11.41
CA SER A 130 9.62 5.54 11.75
C SER A 130 8.92 6.90 11.92
N TYR A 131 7.69 7.07 11.41
CA TYR A 131 6.91 8.28 11.64
C TYR A 131 6.20 8.21 12.99
N PRO A 132 6.47 9.15 13.93
CA PRO A 132 5.71 9.24 15.18
C PRO A 132 4.23 9.51 14.91
N GLN A 133 3.35 8.97 15.74
CA GLN A 133 1.91 9.26 15.68
C GLN A 133 1.63 10.77 15.82
N SER A 134 2.43 11.48 16.64
CA SER A 134 2.31 12.93 16.85
C SER A 134 2.43 13.75 15.56
N ASP A 135 3.14 13.25 14.57
CA ASP A 135 3.36 13.93 13.29
C ASP A 135 2.23 13.67 12.30
N LEU A 136 1.37 12.69 12.56
CA LEU A 136 0.25 12.36 11.70
C LEU A 136 -0.96 13.24 12.04
N GLN A 137 -1.59 13.81 11.01
CA GLN A 137 -2.79 14.63 11.12
C GLN A 137 -4.04 13.82 10.72
N GLU A 138 -4.01 13.24 9.52
CA GLU A 138 -5.15 12.52 8.93
C GLU A 138 -4.69 11.29 8.17
N ILE A 139 -5.53 10.27 8.13
CA ILE A 139 -5.43 9.14 7.23
C ILE A 139 -6.59 9.22 6.25
N GLN A 140 -6.29 9.19 4.94
CA GLN A 140 -7.29 9.24 3.89
C GLN A 140 -7.28 7.92 3.11
N ILE A 141 -8.42 7.25 3.06
CA ILE A 141 -8.59 6.00 2.32
C ILE A 141 -9.47 6.25 1.10
N LEU A 142 -8.89 6.04 -0.09
CA LEU A 142 -9.62 6.07 -1.35
C LEU A 142 -9.76 4.62 -1.84
N THR A 143 -10.88 4.02 -1.59
CA THR A 143 -11.17 2.64 -2.07
C THR A 143 -11.32 2.59 -3.59
N THR A 144 -11.56 3.74 -4.20
CA THR A 144 -11.71 3.91 -5.64
C THR A 144 -10.92 5.16 -6.05
N PRO A 145 -9.67 4.99 -6.56
CA PRO A 145 -8.82 6.12 -6.91
C PRO A 145 -9.38 6.93 -8.09
N PRO A 146 -9.30 8.28 -8.04
CA PRO A 146 -9.67 9.17 -9.13
C PRO A 146 -8.79 9.05 -10.38
N ALA A 147 -9.19 9.74 -11.48
CA ALA A 147 -8.57 9.64 -12.81
C ALA A 147 -7.07 9.99 -12.87
N LYS A 148 -6.56 10.82 -11.95
CA LYS A 148 -5.12 11.14 -11.87
C LYS A 148 -4.24 9.96 -11.50
N TYR A 149 -4.79 8.94 -10.82
CA TYR A 149 -4.05 7.73 -10.48
C TYR A 149 -4.08 6.73 -11.62
N GLU A 150 -3.11 5.83 -11.66
CA GLU A 150 -3.02 4.78 -12.67
C GLU A 150 -4.33 3.99 -12.76
N ALA A 151 -4.77 3.71 -13.98
CA ALA A 151 -5.95 2.87 -14.22
C ALA A 151 -5.66 1.39 -13.91
N GLU A 152 -4.39 1.03 -13.81
CA GLU A 152 -3.94 -0.33 -13.54
C GLU A 152 -4.20 -0.78 -12.11
N GLY A 153 -4.62 -2.03 -11.98
CA GLY A 153 -4.80 -2.74 -10.71
C GLY A 153 -6.12 -2.44 -10.00
N ASN A 154 -6.40 -3.25 -9.00
CA ASN A 154 -7.52 -3.09 -8.05
C ASN A 154 -7.03 -2.45 -6.74
N ALA A 155 -5.93 -1.72 -6.79
CA ALA A 155 -5.38 -1.07 -5.61
C ALA A 155 -6.26 0.09 -5.16
N GLY A 156 -6.44 0.23 -3.84
CA GLY A 156 -6.91 1.47 -3.27
C GLY A 156 -5.74 2.45 -3.04
N VAL A 157 -6.04 3.63 -2.55
CA VAL A 157 -5.02 4.62 -2.15
C VAL A 157 -5.15 4.90 -0.66
N LEU A 158 -4.04 4.85 0.02
CA LEU A 158 -3.86 5.23 1.42
C LEU A 158 -2.97 6.47 1.46
N ASN A 159 -3.51 7.61 1.89
CA ASN A 159 -2.75 8.86 1.95
C ASN A 159 -2.63 9.31 3.42
N LEU A 160 -1.42 9.41 3.90
CA LEU A 160 -1.10 9.91 5.22
C LEU A 160 -0.80 11.41 5.11
N ILE A 161 -1.58 12.22 5.79
CA ILE A 161 -1.34 13.66 5.89
C ILE A 161 -0.57 13.93 7.18
N LEU A 162 0.65 14.43 7.02
CA LEU A 162 1.49 14.83 8.14
C LEU A 162 1.22 16.30 8.50
N LYS A 163 1.34 16.62 9.79
CA LYS A 163 1.35 18.01 10.27
C LYS A 163 2.50 18.77 9.62
N LYS A 164 2.26 19.99 9.21
CA LYS A 164 3.33 20.84 8.69
C LYS A 164 4.29 21.20 9.84
N ALA A 165 5.54 20.79 9.73
CA ALA A 165 6.57 21.27 10.65
C ALA A 165 6.72 22.78 10.46
N LYS A 166 6.49 23.55 11.52
CA LYS A 166 6.53 25.01 11.48
C LYS A 166 7.94 25.57 11.62
N ASN A 167 8.87 24.79 12.19
CA ASN A 167 10.21 25.23 12.55
C ASN A 167 11.28 24.34 11.93
N ASP A 168 12.51 24.85 11.91
CA ASP A 168 13.69 24.06 11.60
C ASP A 168 13.86 22.97 12.64
N PHE A 169 14.24 21.78 12.22
CA PHE A 169 14.47 20.67 13.12
C PHE A 169 15.54 19.70 12.57
N PHE A 170 16.19 19.04 13.50
CA PHE A 170 16.97 17.84 13.26
C PHE A 170 16.51 16.78 14.24
N GLY A 171 16.19 15.59 13.74
CA GLY A 171 15.71 14.52 14.59
C GLY A 171 15.62 13.21 13.83
N GLY A 172 15.39 12.15 14.57
CA GLY A 172 15.27 10.84 13.98
C GLY A 172 14.99 9.76 15.01
N SER A 173 15.06 8.52 14.56
CA SER A 173 14.86 7.34 15.39
C SER A 173 15.85 6.25 15.03
N ILE A 174 16.24 5.45 16.02
CA ILE A 174 16.98 4.21 15.87
C ILE A 174 16.11 3.13 16.52
N ALA A 175 15.71 2.11 15.76
CA ALA A 175 14.80 1.08 16.18
C ALA A 175 15.42 -0.32 16.00
N PRO A 176 16.20 -0.81 16.98
CA PRO A 176 16.61 -2.20 17.00
C PRO A 176 15.41 -3.10 17.32
N ARG A 177 15.34 -4.25 16.67
CA ARG A 177 14.31 -5.28 16.91
C ARG A 177 14.98 -6.63 17.01
N LEU A 178 14.59 -7.36 18.03
CA LEU A 178 14.88 -8.77 18.18
C LEU A 178 13.55 -9.53 18.23
N ARG A 179 13.45 -10.60 17.46
CA ARG A 179 12.27 -11.49 17.45
C ARG A 179 12.73 -12.92 17.59
N LEU A 180 12.13 -13.63 18.50
CA LEU A 180 12.26 -15.08 18.59
C LEU A 180 11.07 -15.72 17.87
N ARG A 181 11.36 -16.60 16.93
CA ARG A 181 10.34 -17.38 16.20
C ARG A 181 10.81 -18.83 16.12
N ASN A 182 10.09 -19.72 16.77
CA ASN A 182 10.49 -21.10 16.95
C ASN A 182 11.91 -21.16 17.56
N ASP A 183 12.86 -21.79 16.88
CA ASP A 183 14.27 -21.90 17.25
C ASP A 183 15.18 -20.81 16.62
N LYS A 184 14.58 -19.83 15.92
CA LYS A 184 15.31 -18.82 15.14
C LYS A 184 15.28 -17.45 15.82
N VAL A 185 16.45 -16.80 15.86
CA VAL A 185 16.60 -15.41 16.29
C VAL A 185 16.65 -14.53 15.06
N LEU A 186 15.66 -13.65 14.93
CA LEU A 186 15.59 -12.66 13.85
C LEU A 186 15.94 -11.30 14.44
N TYR A 187 16.74 -10.54 13.72
CA TYR A 187 17.15 -9.20 14.13
C TYR A 187 16.96 -8.20 13.01
N SER A 188 16.66 -6.99 13.35
CA SER A 188 16.68 -5.87 12.41
C SER A 188 17.03 -4.57 13.12
N LEU A 189 17.67 -3.66 12.38
CA LEU A 189 17.95 -2.30 12.80
C LEU A 189 17.38 -1.36 11.74
N ASN A 190 16.58 -0.40 12.18
CA ASN A 190 16.07 0.65 11.31
C ASN A 190 16.42 2.01 11.90
N THR A 191 16.96 2.89 11.07
CA THR A 191 17.34 4.26 11.43
C THR A 191 16.64 5.21 10.47
N ASN A 192 16.08 6.27 11.02
CA ASN A 192 15.48 7.35 10.26
C ASN A 192 16.01 8.68 10.78
N LEU A 193 16.59 9.48 9.90
CA LEU A 193 17.11 10.81 10.19
C LEU A 193 16.40 11.83 9.30
N ASN A 194 15.93 12.92 9.89
CA ASN A 194 15.28 14.00 9.19
C ASN A 194 15.93 15.32 9.59
N TYR A 195 16.20 16.13 8.61
CA TYR A 195 16.77 17.46 8.75
C TYR A 195 15.94 18.45 7.95
N LYS A 196 15.58 19.56 8.58
CA LYS A 196 14.94 20.69 7.91
C LYS A 196 15.54 21.96 8.47
N LYS A 197 16.07 22.78 7.59
CA LYS A 197 16.54 24.12 7.92
C LYS A 197 16.36 25.03 6.72
N ASP A 198 15.73 26.17 6.94
CA ASP A 198 15.46 27.18 5.92
C ASP A 198 14.83 26.56 4.65
N LYS A 199 15.61 26.50 3.58
CA LYS A 199 15.21 26.03 2.25
C LYS A 199 15.48 24.54 2.01
N VAL A 200 16.18 23.87 2.92
CA VAL A 200 16.63 22.49 2.76
C VAL A 200 15.80 21.56 3.64
N THR A 201 15.28 20.49 3.04
CA THR A 201 14.75 19.34 3.78
C THR A 201 15.47 18.09 3.30
N ALA A 202 16.10 17.36 4.21
CA ALA A 202 16.80 16.12 3.90
C ALA A 202 16.29 14.97 4.77
N SER A 203 16.26 13.77 4.22
CA SER A 203 15.91 12.55 4.93
C SER A 203 16.88 11.43 4.58
N LEU A 204 17.23 10.60 5.57
CA LEU A 204 18.01 9.39 5.38
C LEU A 204 17.37 8.27 6.18
N GLN A 205 17.10 7.17 5.52
CA GLN A 205 16.59 5.96 6.14
C GLN A 205 17.52 4.80 5.81
N LEU A 206 17.95 4.10 6.84
CA LEU A 206 18.76 2.90 6.75
C LEU A 206 18.04 1.78 7.47
N GLY A 207 17.91 0.64 6.84
CA GLY A 207 17.29 -0.53 7.43
C GLY A 207 18.00 -1.79 7.02
N GLY A 208 18.05 -2.77 7.89
CA GLY A 208 18.61 -4.07 7.55
C GLY A 208 18.35 -5.09 8.65
N GLY A 209 18.44 -6.35 8.28
CA GLY A 209 18.21 -7.43 9.21
C GLY A 209 18.18 -8.80 8.55
N SER A 210 17.74 -9.78 9.29
CA SER A 210 17.46 -11.13 8.83
C SER A 210 15.97 -11.40 8.73
N ALA A 211 15.55 -12.04 7.65
CA ALA A 211 14.21 -12.60 7.49
C ALA A 211 14.29 -14.14 7.60
N SER A 212 13.25 -14.78 8.08
CA SER A 212 13.05 -16.23 8.00
C SER A 212 11.57 -16.53 7.89
N TYR A 213 11.26 -17.53 7.08
CA TYR A 213 9.90 -18.04 6.90
C TYR A 213 9.92 -19.56 6.77
N ASP A 214 8.84 -20.18 7.16
CA ASP A 214 8.58 -21.61 7.04
C ASP A 214 7.10 -21.81 6.74
N GLY A 215 6.79 -22.89 6.03
CA GLY A 215 5.43 -23.25 5.70
C GLY A 215 5.35 -24.61 5.04
N SER A 216 4.15 -25.00 4.66
CA SER A 216 3.88 -26.23 3.92
C SER A 216 2.82 -26.01 2.86
N LEU A 217 2.87 -26.80 1.81
CA LEU A 217 1.91 -26.82 0.71
C LEU A 217 1.54 -28.27 0.41
N GLY A 218 0.25 -28.60 0.51
CA GLY A 218 -0.30 -29.89 0.10
C GLY A 218 -1.00 -29.80 -1.26
N THR A 219 -0.70 -30.74 -2.15
CA THR A 219 -1.39 -30.87 -3.44
C THR A 219 -1.91 -32.30 -3.59
N TYR A 220 -3.19 -32.43 -3.86
CA TYR A 220 -3.87 -33.73 -3.99
C TYR A 220 -4.60 -33.77 -5.33
N ARG A 221 -4.32 -34.80 -6.15
CA ARG A 221 -4.86 -34.95 -7.49
C ARG A 221 -5.43 -36.33 -7.69
N THR A 222 -6.68 -36.40 -8.14
CA THR A 222 -7.33 -37.65 -8.51
C THR A 222 -7.49 -37.71 -10.01
N TYR A 223 -7.13 -38.82 -10.62
CA TYR A 223 -7.31 -39.12 -12.04
C TYR A 223 -8.32 -40.29 -12.18
N PRO A 224 -9.64 -40.02 -12.18
CA PRO A 224 -10.66 -41.06 -12.10
C PRO A 224 -10.61 -42.05 -13.23
N LYS A 225 -10.32 -41.60 -14.47
CA LYS A 225 -10.22 -42.47 -15.65
C LYS A 225 -9.05 -43.44 -15.61
N GLN A 226 -7.98 -43.10 -14.94
CA GLN A 226 -6.77 -43.91 -14.77
C GLN A 226 -6.80 -44.73 -13.49
N GLY A 227 -7.74 -44.44 -12.59
CA GLY A 227 -7.79 -45.05 -11.27
C GLY A 227 -6.55 -44.71 -10.42
N THR A 228 -6.01 -43.48 -10.56
CA THR A 228 -4.81 -43.08 -9.82
C THR A 228 -5.06 -41.85 -8.96
N PHE A 229 -4.29 -41.75 -7.89
CA PHE A 229 -4.29 -40.62 -6.97
C PHE A 229 -2.83 -40.22 -6.69
N HIS A 230 -2.55 -38.92 -6.77
CA HIS A 230 -1.25 -38.34 -6.46
C HIS A 230 -1.38 -37.39 -5.27
N SER A 231 -0.55 -37.56 -4.25
CA SER A 231 -0.38 -36.62 -3.16
C SER A 231 1.03 -36.05 -3.20
N SER A 232 1.17 -34.76 -2.90
CA SER A 232 2.46 -34.10 -2.78
C SER A 232 2.37 -33.11 -1.62
N GLU A 233 3.21 -33.33 -0.61
CA GLU A 233 3.36 -32.44 0.54
C GLU A 233 4.75 -31.85 0.51
N THR A 234 4.84 -30.52 0.49
CA THR A 234 6.11 -29.79 0.43
C THR A 234 6.24 -28.93 1.68
N ALA A 235 7.18 -29.24 2.53
CA ALA A 235 7.62 -28.34 3.60
C ALA A 235 8.73 -27.44 3.07
N TYR A 236 8.70 -26.16 3.45
CA TYR A 236 9.75 -25.24 3.05
C TYR A 236 10.18 -24.34 4.19
N SER A 237 11.47 -24.01 4.21
CA SER A 237 12.03 -23.03 5.11
C SER A 237 13.02 -22.14 4.38
N GLY A 238 12.87 -20.82 4.56
CA GLY A 238 13.73 -19.84 3.95
C GLY A 238 14.34 -18.91 4.98
N LYS A 239 15.51 -18.37 4.66
CA LYS A 239 16.20 -17.34 5.44
C LYS A 239 17.06 -16.48 4.55
N GLY A 240 17.24 -15.23 4.95
CA GLY A 240 18.17 -14.36 4.25
C GLY A 240 18.28 -12.96 4.84
N PRO A 241 19.38 -12.26 4.56
CA PRO A 241 19.55 -10.88 4.89
C PRO A 241 18.81 -9.98 3.91
N HIS A 242 18.33 -8.86 4.42
CA HIS A 242 17.82 -7.75 3.63
C HIS A 242 18.45 -6.45 4.11
N PHE A 243 18.61 -5.53 3.21
CA PHE A 243 19.08 -4.18 3.49
C PHE A 243 18.27 -3.18 2.69
N ASN A 244 18.05 -1.99 3.23
CA ASN A 244 17.45 -0.89 2.48
C ASN A 244 18.09 0.45 2.88
N VAL A 245 18.31 1.27 1.89
CA VAL A 245 18.69 2.66 2.06
C VAL A 245 17.76 3.55 1.24
N ARG A 246 17.36 4.66 1.82
CA ARG A 246 16.64 5.73 1.13
C ARG A 246 17.20 7.07 1.56
N ALA A 247 17.51 7.91 0.59
CA ALA A 247 17.93 9.30 0.80
C ALA A 247 17.00 10.22 0.02
N GLY A 248 16.61 11.32 0.63
CA GLY A 248 15.81 12.36 0.01
C GLY A 248 16.39 13.74 0.31
N LEU A 249 16.35 14.62 -0.68
CA LEU A 249 16.75 16.01 -0.56
C LEU A 249 15.74 16.87 -1.32
N ASP A 250 15.09 17.79 -0.61
CA ASP A 250 14.22 18.82 -1.17
C ASP A 250 14.83 20.20 -0.95
N TYR A 251 14.81 21.04 -1.97
CA TYR A 251 15.27 22.43 -1.91
C TYR A 251 14.19 23.38 -2.37
N ALA A 252 13.82 24.33 -1.51
CA ALA A 252 12.87 25.40 -1.83
C ALA A 252 13.64 26.62 -2.37
N PHE A 253 13.65 26.81 -3.69
CA PHE A 253 14.25 27.98 -4.33
C PHE A 253 13.55 29.26 -3.87
N THR A 254 12.22 29.21 -3.87
CA THR A 254 11.32 30.22 -3.32
C THR A 254 10.21 29.53 -2.51
N PRO A 255 9.37 30.27 -1.76
CA PRO A 255 8.20 29.69 -1.09
C PRO A 255 7.24 28.97 -2.06
N GLU A 256 7.28 29.33 -3.34
CA GLU A 256 6.39 28.80 -4.37
C GLU A 256 7.04 27.74 -5.28
N LEU A 257 8.37 27.63 -5.29
CA LEU A 257 9.10 26.73 -6.19
C LEU A 257 10.04 25.83 -5.38
N SER A 258 9.83 24.54 -5.45
CA SER A 258 10.70 23.52 -4.85
C SER A 258 11.06 22.43 -5.85
N MET A 259 12.24 21.86 -5.68
CA MET A 259 12.72 20.69 -6.39
C MET A 259 13.29 19.71 -5.39
N GLY A 260 13.11 18.41 -5.65
CA GLY A 260 13.69 17.38 -4.80
C GLY A 260 14.14 16.16 -5.58
N VAL A 261 15.01 15.40 -4.92
CA VAL A 261 15.53 14.12 -5.42
C VAL A 261 15.37 13.09 -4.33
N ASN A 262 14.89 11.90 -4.69
CA ASN A 262 14.81 10.74 -3.81
C ASN A 262 15.48 9.55 -4.48
N VAL A 263 16.29 8.82 -3.74
CA VAL A 263 16.92 7.59 -4.21
C VAL A 263 16.70 6.50 -3.18
N SER A 264 16.37 5.29 -3.63
CA SER A 264 16.35 4.12 -2.75
C SER A 264 17.01 2.90 -3.40
N TYR A 265 17.62 2.07 -2.55
CA TYR A 265 18.24 0.81 -2.94
C TYR A 265 17.94 -0.26 -1.90
N SER A 266 17.44 -1.40 -2.33
CA SER A 266 17.00 -2.47 -1.43
C SER A 266 17.44 -3.83 -2.00
N PRO A 267 18.65 -4.30 -1.67
CA PRO A 267 19.09 -5.65 -1.98
C PRO A 267 18.55 -6.65 -0.93
N GLN A 268 18.23 -7.84 -1.40
CA GLN A 268 17.76 -8.96 -0.60
C GLN A 268 18.39 -10.24 -1.11
N LYS A 269 18.66 -11.17 -0.21
CA LYS A 269 19.04 -12.54 -0.54
C LYS A 269 18.18 -13.49 0.28
N ASP A 270 17.63 -14.52 -0.37
CA ASP A 270 16.89 -15.57 0.28
C ASP A 270 17.46 -16.93 -0.14
N ASP A 271 17.79 -17.74 0.85
CA ASP A 271 18.15 -19.15 0.67
C ASP A 271 16.99 -19.99 1.22
N THR A 272 16.35 -20.78 0.35
CA THR A 272 15.17 -21.58 0.67
C THR A 272 15.43 -23.05 0.38
N ARG A 273 15.10 -23.89 1.36
CA ARG A 273 15.08 -25.34 1.21
C ARG A 273 13.66 -25.83 1.20
N ARG A 274 13.32 -26.66 0.21
CA ARG A 274 12.02 -27.33 0.08
C ARG A 274 12.21 -28.82 0.14
N GLU A 275 11.46 -29.48 0.99
CA GLU A 275 11.42 -30.93 1.10
C GLU A 275 10.04 -31.40 0.66
N ASN A 276 10.02 -32.21 -0.38
CA ASN A 276 8.82 -32.68 -1.03
C ASN A 276 8.64 -34.18 -0.75
N ASP A 277 7.50 -34.56 -0.20
CA ASP A 277 7.04 -35.96 -0.07
C ASP A 277 5.90 -36.18 -1.06
N SER A 278 6.20 -36.72 -2.23
CA SER A 278 5.22 -37.06 -3.23
C SER A 278 4.99 -38.55 -3.29
N ARG A 279 3.72 -38.96 -3.44
CA ARG A 279 3.28 -40.36 -3.45
C ARG A 279 2.25 -40.61 -4.52
N ASP A 280 2.40 -41.70 -5.24
CA ASP A 280 1.42 -42.16 -6.23
C ASP A 280 0.71 -43.41 -5.73
N TYR A 281 -0.62 -43.44 -5.91
CA TYR A 281 -1.49 -44.51 -5.50
C TYR A 281 -2.35 -45.00 -6.67
N ARG A 282 -2.68 -46.29 -6.66
CA ARG A 282 -3.77 -46.88 -7.42
C ARG A 282 -5.05 -46.79 -6.59
N ILE A 283 -6.16 -46.45 -7.21
CA ILE A 283 -7.49 -46.52 -6.59
C ILE A 283 -8.08 -47.89 -6.95
N LEU A 284 -8.30 -48.71 -5.95
CA LEU A 284 -8.90 -50.03 -6.10
C LEU A 284 -10.43 -49.92 -6.34
N PRO A 285 -11.08 -50.97 -6.88
CA PRO A 285 -12.56 -50.98 -7.02
C PRO A 285 -13.32 -50.79 -5.69
N SER A 286 -12.70 -51.14 -4.55
CA SER A 286 -13.21 -50.87 -3.20
C SER A 286 -13.18 -49.39 -2.81
N GLY A 287 -12.49 -48.53 -3.57
CA GLY A 287 -12.21 -47.14 -3.22
C GLY A 287 -10.96 -46.95 -2.35
N GLU A 288 -10.35 -48.03 -1.91
CA GLU A 288 -9.07 -47.97 -1.15
C GLU A 288 -7.92 -47.55 -2.06
N ARG A 289 -6.86 -46.99 -1.44
CA ARG A 289 -5.67 -46.51 -2.15
C ARG A 289 -4.48 -47.42 -1.86
N GLU A 290 -3.99 -48.06 -2.89
CA GLU A 290 -2.77 -48.87 -2.86
C GLU A 290 -1.56 -48.00 -3.22
N LEU A 291 -0.54 -47.89 -2.36
CA LEU A 291 0.66 -47.13 -2.64
C LEU A 291 1.47 -47.81 -3.75
N LEU A 292 1.73 -47.08 -4.85
CA LEU A 292 2.50 -47.57 -5.99
C LEU A 292 3.98 -47.21 -5.89
N ARG A 293 4.27 -45.95 -5.51
CA ARG A 293 5.65 -45.46 -5.41
C ARG A 293 5.73 -44.22 -4.53
N LEU A 294 6.92 -44.00 -4.00
CA LEU A 294 7.35 -42.84 -3.26
C LEU A 294 8.30 -41.99 -4.11
N LEU A 295 8.20 -40.69 -4.03
CA LEU A 295 8.97 -39.72 -4.82
C LEU A 295 9.46 -38.58 -3.93
N PRO A 296 10.29 -38.91 -2.90
CA PRO A 296 10.88 -37.87 -2.06
C PRO A 296 11.78 -36.97 -2.91
N GLY A 297 11.70 -35.68 -2.68
CA GLY A 297 12.50 -34.69 -3.41
C GLY A 297 12.96 -33.55 -2.51
N VAL A 298 14.05 -32.93 -2.91
CA VAL A 298 14.61 -31.75 -2.24
C VAL A 298 14.91 -30.70 -3.30
N ALA A 299 14.53 -29.45 -3.02
CA ALA A 299 14.97 -28.28 -3.78
C ALA A 299 15.73 -27.34 -2.85
N ASP A 300 16.91 -26.92 -3.28
CA ASP A 300 17.65 -25.80 -2.70
C ASP A 300 17.56 -24.63 -3.68
N GLU A 301 17.04 -23.49 -3.18
CA GLU A 301 16.79 -22.29 -3.95
C GLU A 301 17.58 -21.11 -3.36
N THR A 302 18.18 -20.31 -4.20
CA THR A 302 18.80 -19.02 -3.83
C THR A 302 18.23 -17.93 -4.72
N ASP A 303 17.58 -16.94 -4.14
CA ASP A 303 17.14 -15.71 -4.80
C ASP A 303 17.99 -14.53 -4.32
N LYS A 304 18.59 -13.81 -5.27
CA LYS A 304 19.28 -12.54 -5.02
C LYS A 304 18.56 -11.46 -5.80
N SER A 305 17.80 -10.66 -5.10
CA SER A 305 17.04 -9.57 -5.73
C SER A 305 17.49 -8.20 -5.23
N GLN A 306 17.34 -7.21 -6.11
CA GLN A 306 17.62 -5.81 -5.79
C GLN A 306 16.60 -4.90 -6.46
N TYR A 307 16.13 -3.94 -5.70
CA TYR A 307 15.19 -2.93 -6.13
C TYR A 307 15.81 -1.55 -5.98
N THR A 308 15.84 -0.78 -7.06
CA THR A 308 16.42 0.57 -7.12
C THR A 308 15.35 1.54 -7.59
N THR A 309 15.21 2.67 -6.90
CA THR A 309 14.39 3.77 -7.40
C THR A 309 15.16 5.09 -7.35
N ALA A 310 14.94 5.93 -8.34
CA ALA A 310 15.35 7.32 -8.33
C ALA A 310 14.16 8.18 -8.78
N ASN A 311 13.92 9.27 -8.08
CA ASN A 311 12.87 10.23 -8.41
C ASN A 311 13.45 11.64 -8.39
N VAL A 312 13.09 12.43 -9.38
CA VAL A 312 13.28 13.88 -9.41
C VAL A 312 11.89 14.50 -9.51
N HIS A 313 11.60 15.47 -8.67
CA HIS A 313 10.32 16.17 -8.72
C HIS A 313 10.51 17.68 -8.60
N LEU A 314 9.61 18.41 -9.28
CA LEU A 314 9.53 19.86 -9.23
C LEU A 314 8.08 20.25 -8.94
N GLU A 315 7.90 21.18 -8.02
CA GLU A 315 6.60 21.69 -7.64
C GLU A 315 6.59 23.20 -7.64
N LYS A 316 5.58 23.78 -8.30
CA LYS A 316 5.33 25.21 -8.32
C LYS A 316 3.91 25.51 -7.88
N THR A 317 3.76 26.33 -6.84
CA THR A 317 2.51 26.99 -6.45
C THR A 317 2.53 28.45 -6.91
N PHE A 318 1.41 29.16 -6.79
CA PHE A 318 1.30 30.54 -7.29
C PHE A 318 0.77 31.46 -6.18
N LYS A 319 1.45 32.57 -5.91
CA LYS A 319 1.05 33.55 -4.86
C LYS A 319 -0.39 34.04 -5.01
N SER A 320 -0.80 34.34 -6.24
CA SER A 320 -2.14 34.86 -6.56
C SER A 320 -3.26 33.82 -6.36
N ALA A 321 -2.92 32.54 -6.35
CA ALA A 321 -3.84 31.43 -6.18
C ALA A 321 -3.11 30.23 -5.55
N PRO A 322 -2.99 30.16 -4.21
CA PRO A 322 -2.20 29.11 -3.52
C PRO A 322 -2.68 27.67 -3.78
N GLN A 323 -3.89 27.51 -4.30
CA GLN A 323 -4.42 26.19 -4.70
C GLN A 323 -4.05 25.82 -6.15
N ARG A 324 -3.54 26.78 -6.94
CA ARG A 324 -2.99 26.54 -8.28
C ARG A 324 -1.62 25.88 -8.12
N ARG A 325 -1.42 24.74 -8.77
CA ARG A 325 -0.21 23.94 -8.61
C ARG A 325 0.18 23.33 -9.94
N LEU A 326 1.45 23.42 -10.27
CA LEU A 326 2.11 22.66 -11.33
C LEU A 326 3.12 21.72 -10.68
N SER A 327 3.08 20.45 -11.02
CA SER A 327 4.09 19.48 -10.57
C SER A 327 4.58 18.63 -11.74
N TRP A 328 5.86 18.38 -11.74
CA TRP A 328 6.52 17.45 -12.66
C TRP A 328 7.29 16.42 -11.84
N ASP A 329 7.14 15.15 -12.20
CA ASP A 329 7.85 14.02 -11.62
C ASP A 329 8.52 13.21 -12.72
N ALA A 330 9.75 12.77 -12.47
CA ALA A 330 10.47 11.80 -13.28
C ALA A 330 11.02 10.71 -12.37
N ASP A 331 10.70 9.45 -12.69
CA ASP A 331 11.09 8.29 -11.90
C ASP A 331 11.85 7.27 -12.75
N TYR A 332 12.84 6.65 -12.15
CA TYR A 332 13.44 5.41 -12.58
C TYR A 332 13.13 4.31 -11.55
N VAL A 333 12.74 3.14 -12.04
CA VAL A 333 12.51 1.94 -11.23
C VAL A 333 13.25 0.79 -11.88
N GLY A 334 14.26 0.25 -11.19
CA GLY A 334 15.04 -0.90 -11.61
C GLY A 334 14.77 -2.08 -10.66
N TYR A 335 14.51 -3.24 -11.24
CA TYR A 335 14.45 -4.53 -10.54
C TYR A 335 15.36 -5.53 -11.20
N ARG A 336 16.16 -6.21 -10.40
CA ARG A 336 17.01 -7.33 -10.84
C ARG A 336 16.83 -8.49 -9.89
N SER A 337 16.74 -9.71 -10.42
CA SER A 337 16.65 -10.94 -9.64
C SER A 337 17.45 -12.02 -10.33
N LEU A 338 18.27 -12.72 -9.55
CA LEU A 338 19.00 -13.92 -9.97
C LEU A 338 18.55 -15.06 -9.06
N GLU A 339 17.74 -15.97 -9.61
CA GLU A 339 17.20 -17.13 -8.92
C GLU A 339 17.90 -18.40 -9.42
N GLY A 340 18.57 -19.10 -8.52
CA GLY A 340 19.14 -20.42 -8.74
C GLY A 340 18.33 -21.49 -8.02
N ARG A 341 18.05 -22.60 -8.68
CA ARG A 341 17.30 -23.72 -8.10
C ARG A 341 17.94 -25.04 -8.52
N ASN A 342 18.26 -25.85 -7.53
CA ASN A 342 18.66 -27.25 -7.70
C ASN A 342 17.54 -28.13 -7.15
N PHE A 343 17.00 -29.02 -7.95
CA PHE A 343 15.97 -29.97 -7.54
C PHE A 343 16.40 -31.40 -7.82
N THR A 344 16.25 -32.28 -6.83
CA THR A 344 16.50 -33.71 -6.94
C THR A 344 15.35 -34.49 -6.33
N SER A 345 14.84 -35.50 -7.03
CA SER A 345 13.85 -36.45 -6.53
C SER A 345 14.25 -37.88 -6.91
N ARG A 346 13.96 -38.82 -6.01
CA ARG A 346 14.21 -40.25 -6.20
C ARG A 346 12.91 -41.02 -6.35
N GLY A 347 12.88 -41.93 -7.32
CA GLY A 347 11.78 -42.87 -7.46
C GLY A 347 12.00 -44.14 -6.66
N LEU A 348 11.12 -44.43 -5.68
CA LEU A 348 11.22 -45.59 -4.82
C LEU A 348 9.94 -46.42 -4.87
N MET A 349 10.08 -47.74 -4.83
CA MET A 349 8.98 -48.68 -4.54
C MET A 349 8.47 -48.50 -3.11
N PRO A 350 7.26 -48.97 -2.76
CA PRO A 350 6.73 -48.86 -1.40
C PRO A 350 7.63 -49.48 -0.31
N ASN A 351 8.45 -50.44 -0.67
CA ASN A 351 9.43 -51.07 0.23
C ASN A 351 10.77 -50.31 0.33
N GLY A 352 10.89 -49.12 -0.33
CA GLY A 352 12.09 -48.30 -0.32
C GLY A 352 13.13 -48.67 -1.39
N THR A 353 12.90 -49.69 -2.23
CA THR A 353 13.80 -50.07 -3.31
C THR A 353 13.80 -49.02 -4.45
N PRO A 354 14.98 -48.56 -4.92
CA PRO A 354 15.04 -47.61 -6.05
C PRO A 354 14.40 -48.17 -7.32
N ILE A 355 13.64 -47.32 -8.02
CA ILE A 355 13.06 -47.63 -9.34
C ILE A 355 14.04 -47.13 -10.40
N PRO A 356 14.67 -48.00 -11.22
CA PRO A 356 15.61 -47.58 -12.25
C PRO A 356 15.02 -46.56 -13.23
N GLY A 357 15.72 -45.46 -13.48
CA GLY A 357 15.29 -44.40 -14.38
C GLY A 357 14.16 -43.50 -13.88
N ALA A 358 13.69 -43.64 -12.62
CA ALA A 358 12.65 -42.80 -12.04
C ALA A 358 13.19 -41.60 -11.24
N ASP A 359 14.50 -41.47 -11.15
CA ASP A 359 15.16 -40.30 -10.55
C ASP A 359 15.00 -39.08 -11.46
N PHE A 360 14.80 -37.93 -10.85
CA PHE A 360 14.62 -36.67 -11.57
C PHE A 360 15.51 -35.58 -10.94
N HIS A 361 16.28 -34.91 -11.77
CA HIS A 361 17.17 -33.84 -11.36
C HIS A 361 17.14 -32.71 -12.39
N PHE A 362 17.11 -31.48 -11.92
CA PHE A 362 17.37 -30.31 -12.75
C PHE A 362 18.05 -29.19 -11.95
N ASP A 363 18.87 -28.44 -12.67
CA ASP A 363 19.38 -27.15 -12.27
C ASP A 363 18.70 -26.07 -13.11
N ALA A 364 18.24 -25.01 -12.47
CA ALA A 364 17.67 -23.85 -13.14
C ALA A 364 18.33 -22.57 -12.65
N LEU A 365 18.66 -21.69 -13.57
CA LEU A 365 19.14 -20.33 -13.29
C LEU A 365 18.27 -19.35 -14.06
N THR A 366 17.60 -18.46 -13.34
CA THR A 366 16.75 -17.42 -13.92
C THR A 366 17.34 -16.06 -13.59
N ASP A 367 17.61 -15.25 -14.60
CA ASP A 367 18.10 -13.87 -14.50
C ASP A 367 17.06 -12.93 -15.08
N GLN A 368 16.47 -12.09 -14.22
CA GLN A 368 15.43 -11.12 -14.60
C GLN A 368 15.93 -9.70 -14.38
N HIS A 369 15.77 -8.88 -15.40
CA HIS A 369 16.00 -7.44 -15.37
C HIS A 369 14.74 -6.69 -15.80
N THR A 370 14.31 -5.71 -15.01
CA THR A 370 13.23 -4.80 -15.37
C THR A 370 13.68 -3.37 -15.13
N ASP A 371 13.62 -2.56 -16.17
CA ASP A 371 13.86 -1.12 -16.09
C ASP A 371 12.60 -0.37 -16.51
N SER A 372 12.15 0.58 -15.68
CA SER A 372 10.99 1.39 -15.96
C SER A 372 11.31 2.88 -15.76
N TYR A 373 11.06 3.67 -16.78
CA TYR A 373 11.15 5.12 -16.78
C TYR A 373 9.75 5.70 -16.80
N ILE A 374 9.47 6.64 -15.91
CA ILE A 374 8.14 7.21 -15.76
C ILE A 374 8.28 8.72 -15.68
N THR A 375 7.45 9.46 -16.42
CA THR A 375 7.33 10.90 -16.22
C THR A 375 5.88 11.32 -16.16
N SER A 376 5.57 12.32 -15.34
CA SER A 376 4.23 12.90 -15.27
C SER A 376 4.28 14.41 -15.06
N LEU A 377 3.33 15.09 -15.67
CA LEU A 377 3.09 16.51 -15.51
C LEU A 377 1.64 16.71 -15.08
N ASP A 378 1.44 17.32 -13.93
CA ASP A 378 0.13 17.58 -13.32
C ASP A 378 -0.07 19.08 -13.14
N TYR A 379 -1.23 19.59 -13.53
CA TYR A 379 -1.65 20.97 -13.28
C TYR A 379 -3.02 21.00 -12.60
N THR A 380 -3.15 21.84 -11.59
CA THR A 380 -4.40 22.08 -10.86
C THR A 380 -4.75 23.55 -10.91
N GLU A 381 -5.97 23.86 -11.39
CA GLU A 381 -6.56 25.19 -11.44
C GLU A 381 -7.73 25.28 -10.49
N PRO A 382 -7.77 26.24 -9.56
CA PRO A 382 -8.97 26.54 -8.79
C PRO A 382 -10.02 27.20 -9.68
N LEU A 383 -11.27 26.72 -9.64
CA LEU A 383 -12.41 27.26 -10.38
C LEU A 383 -13.55 27.58 -9.41
N GLY A 384 -13.60 28.82 -8.92
CA GLY A 384 -14.54 29.23 -7.89
C GLY A 384 -14.43 28.35 -6.63
N LYS A 385 -15.51 27.66 -6.23
CA LYS A 385 -15.50 26.70 -5.12
C LYS A 385 -14.91 25.35 -5.51
N GLY A 386 -14.65 25.09 -6.79
CA GLY A 386 -14.16 23.80 -7.31
C GLY A 386 -12.70 23.84 -7.70
N LYS A 387 -12.21 22.70 -8.23
CA LYS A 387 -10.86 22.52 -8.75
C LYS A 387 -10.91 21.68 -10.02
N LEU A 388 -10.17 22.10 -11.04
CA LEU A 388 -9.91 21.33 -12.25
C LEU A 388 -8.45 20.89 -12.23
N GLY A 389 -8.21 19.59 -12.32
CA GLY A 389 -6.89 19.01 -12.50
C GLY A 389 -6.79 18.40 -13.89
N PHE A 390 -5.66 18.49 -14.52
CA PHE A 390 -5.34 17.75 -15.74
C PHE A 390 -3.86 17.42 -15.78
N GLY A 391 -3.52 16.36 -16.50
CA GLY A 391 -2.14 15.94 -16.59
C GLY A 391 -1.89 14.93 -17.68
N ALA A 392 -0.60 14.68 -17.88
CA ALA A 392 -0.08 13.69 -18.80
C ALA A 392 0.93 12.80 -18.10
N LYS A 393 0.99 11.53 -18.50
CA LYS A 393 1.95 10.55 -17.95
C LYS A 393 2.48 9.65 -19.06
N GLY A 394 3.79 9.41 -19.07
CA GLY A 394 4.44 8.39 -19.89
C GLY A 394 5.14 7.36 -19.00
N THR A 395 5.04 6.09 -19.37
CA THR A 395 5.73 4.98 -18.72
C THR A 395 6.34 4.11 -19.80
N TRP A 396 7.63 3.80 -19.67
CA TRP A 396 8.40 2.94 -20.58
C TRP A 396 9.05 1.86 -19.74
N THR A 397 8.59 0.63 -19.90
CA THR A 397 9.10 -0.52 -19.15
C THR A 397 9.68 -1.54 -20.11
N ARG A 398 10.90 -1.99 -19.84
CA ARG A 398 11.54 -3.14 -20.48
C ARG A 398 11.82 -4.19 -19.44
N THR A 399 11.36 -5.42 -19.69
CA THR A 399 11.68 -6.60 -18.90
C THR A 399 12.41 -7.62 -19.77
N THR A 400 13.57 -8.08 -19.31
CA THR A 400 14.30 -9.19 -19.91
C THR A 400 14.39 -10.29 -18.88
N ASN A 401 14.05 -11.51 -19.29
CA ASN A 401 14.20 -12.70 -18.48
C ASN A 401 14.97 -13.75 -19.29
N ARG A 402 16.00 -14.31 -18.68
CA ARG A 402 16.78 -15.42 -19.21
C ARG A 402 16.67 -16.58 -18.24
N SER A 403 16.32 -17.75 -18.74
CA SER A 403 16.21 -18.97 -17.95
C SER A 403 17.04 -20.07 -18.61
N ASP A 404 18.02 -20.55 -17.88
CA ASP A 404 18.89 -21.65 -18.29
C ASP A 404 18.49 -22.88 -17.45
N TYR A 405 18.12 -23.96 -18.10
CA TYR A 405 17.79 -25.25 -17.48
C TYR A 405 18.78 -26.31 -17.95
N ASP A 406 19.38 -27.00 -17.00
CA ASP A 406 20.14 -28.23 -17.23
C ASP A 406 19.40 -29.38 -16.51
N ALA A 407 18.73 -30.22 -17.29
CA ALA A 407 18.11 -31.42 -16.78
C ALA A 407 18.93 -32.62 -17.25
N LYS A 408 19.70 -33.19 -16.37
CA LYS A 408 20.45 -34.46 -16.59
C LYS A 408 19.52 -35.67 -16.85
N SER A 409 18.21 -35.46 -16.80
CA SER A 409 17.13 -36.39 -17.10
C SER A 409 16.50 -36.06 -18.47
N SER A 410 15.50 -36.80 -18.88
CA SER A 410 14.87 -36.85 -20.21
C SER A 410 14.44 -35.51 -20.87
N MET A 411 14.67 -34.36 -20.27
CA MET A 411 14.20 -33.05 -20.76
C MET A 411 15.29 -32.22 -21.47
N GLY A 412 16.57 -32.60 -21.33
CA GLY A 412 17.69 -31.93 -21.99
C GLY A 412 17.99 -30.51 -21.46
N GLU A 413 19.05 -29.94 -22.02
CA GLU A 413 19.47 -28.56 -21.77
C GLU A 413 18.57 -27.57 -22.53
N ARG A 414 18.18 -26.46 -21.88
CA ARG A 414 17.32 -25.45 -22.49
C ARG A 414 17.74 -24.05 -22.07
N HIS A 415 17.90 -23.16 -23.03
CA HIS A 415 18.21 -21.76 -22.84
C HIS A 415 17.06 -20.92 -23.40
N ASP A 416 16.41 -20.21 -22.54
CA ASP A 416 15.26 -19.38 -22.90
C ASP A 416 15.55 -17.91 -22.59
N LYS A 417 15.28 -17.03 -23.55
CA LYS A 417 15.37 -15.57 -23.35
C LYS A 417 14.12 -14.89 -23.89
N ILE A 418 13.45 -14.13 -23.04
CA ILE A 418 12.33 -13.28 -23.45
C ILE A 418 12.60 -11.82 -23.08
N THR A 419 12.31 -10.93 -24.00
CA THR A 419 12.31 -9.49 -23.78
C THR A 419 10.90 -8.98 -24.04
N PHE A 420 10.40 -8.13 -23.15
CA PHE A 420 9.07 -7.56 -23.22
C PHE A 420 9.15 -6.06 -22.97
N ASP A 421 8.65 -5.28 -23.93
CA ASP A 421 8.53 -3.82 -23.86
C ASP A 421 7.06 -3.43 -23.69
N GLU A 422 6.77 -2.59 -22.69
CA GLU A 422 5.47 -1.99 -22.49
C GLU A 422 5.61 -0.47 -22.38
N HIS A 423 4.93 0.25 -23.26
CA HIS A 423 4.86 1.71 -23.25
C HIS A 423 3.42 2.14 -22.99
N VAL A 424 3.20 2.96 -21.95
CA VAL A 424 1.87 3.48 -21.60
C VAL A 424 1.90 5.00 -21.62
N TYR A 425 1.03 5.59 -22.43
CA TYR A 425 0.83 7.03 -22.51
C TYR A 425 -0.56 7.37 -22.02
N ALA A 426 -0.68 8.31 -21.12
CA ALA A 426 -1.95 8.68 -20.51
C ALA A 426 -2.16 10.19 -20.49
N LEU A 427 -3.39 10.60 -20.81
CA LEU A 427 -3.91 11.94 -20.57
C LEU A 427 -5.10 11.83 -19.63
N TYR A 428 -5.24 12.76 -18.71
CA TYR A 428 -6.34 12.75 -17.75
C TYR A 428 -6.78 14.13 -17.34
N ALA A 429 -8.09 14.24 -17.04
CA ALA A 429 -8.70 15.40 -16.43
C ALA A 429 -9.58 14.97 -15.25
N ASP A 430 -9.62 15.76 -14.20
CA ASP A 430 -10.35 15.51 -12.97
C ASP A 430 -10.96 16.82 -12.48
N PHE A 431 -12.29 16.84 -12.32
CA PHE A 431 -13.03 17.99 -11.85
C PHE A 431 -13.69 17.68 -10.51
N LYS A 432 -13.43 18.50 -9.50
CA LYS A 432 -14.04 18.43 -8.17
C LYS A 432 -14.78 19.72 -7.88
N HIS A 433 -16.06 19.62 -7.51
CA HIS A 433 -16.89 20.79 -7.21
C HIS A 433 -17.93 20.48 -6.13
N PRO A 434 -18.03 21.29 -5.05
CA PRO A 434 -19.18 21.24 -4.17
C PRO A 434 -20.37 21.87 -4.88
N LEU A 435 -21.38 21.05 -5.24
CA LEU A 435 -22.60 21.51 -5.90
C LEU A 435 -23.48 22.34 -4.95
N SER A 436 -23.42 22.03 -3.65
CA SER A 436 -24.06 22.76 -2.56
C SER A 436 -23.35 22.43 -1.24
N ASP A 437 -23.84 22.95 -0.11
CA ASP A 437 -23.33 22.60 1.23
C ASP A 437 -23.54 21.12 1.58
N LYS A 438 -24.45 20.45 0.88
CA LYS A 438 -24.80 19.03 1.10
C LYS A 438 -24.30 18.08 0.02
N TRP A 439 -23.95 18.57 -1.15
CA TRP A 439 -23.60 17.77 -2.31
C TRP A 439 -22.18 18.05 -2.81
N ASP A 440 -21.39 17.02 -2.91
CA ASP A 440 -20.04 17.01 -3.48
C ASP A 440 -20.01 16.18 -4.76
N LEU A 441 -19.46 16.74 -5.84
CA LEU A 441 -19.22 16.04 -7.10
C LEU A 441 -17.72 15.96 -7.35
N ARG A 442 -17.25 14.79 -7.78
CA ARG A 442 -15.96 14.63 -8.44
C ARG A 442 -16.14 13.75 -9.68
N THR A 443 -15.68 14.18 -10.81
CA THR A 443 -15.71 13.40 -12.05
C THR A 443 -14.38 13.54 -12.77
N GLY A 444 -14.00 12.51 -13.53
CA GLY A 444 -12.77 12.54 -14.29
C GLY A 444 -12.78 11.55 -15.43
N LEU A 445 -11.90 11.79 -16.39
CA LEU A 445 -11.63 10.89 -17.50
C LEU A 445 -10.13 10.72 -17.64
N ARG A 446 -9.71 9.48 -17.83
CA ARG A 446 -8.35 9.12 -18.19
C ARG A 446 -8.39 8.31 -19.48
N ILE A 447 -7.51 8.66 -20.39
CA ILE A 447 -7.31 7.98 -21.68
C ILE A 447 -5.92 7.38 -21.64
N GLU A 448 -5.79 6.08 -21.88
CA GLU A 448 -4.49 5.39 -21.95
C GLU A 448 -4.32 4.70 -23.30
N TYR A 449 -3.20 5.00 -23.98
CA TYR A 449 -2.70 4.22 -25.09
C TYR A 449 -1.55 3.33 -24.58
N THR A 450 -1.70 2.02 -24.75
CA THR A 450 -0.69 1.04 -24.39
C THR A 450 -0.13 0.41 -25.66
N HIS A 451 1.18 0.40 -25.79
CA HIS A 451 1.90 -0.30 -26.84
C HIS A 451 2.76 -1.41 -26.20
N THR A 452 2.62 -2.64 -26.67
CA THR A 452 3.42 -3.77 -26.20
C THR A 452 4.16 -4.39 -27.37
N ALA A 453 5.42 -4.74 -27.14
CA ALA A 453 6.27 -5.47 -28.06
C ALA A 453 7.07 -6.53 -27.27
N GLY A 454 7.49 -7.59 -27.93
CA GLY A 454 8.28 -8.63 -27.27
C GLY A 454 8.95 -9.56 -28.23
N GLU A 455 9.97 -10.25 -27.72
CA GLU A 455 10.80 -11.18 -28.45
C GLU A 455 11.11 -12.40 -27.56
N ASN A 456 10.96 -13.59 -28.11
CA ASN A 456 11.24 -14.86 -27.46
C ASN A 456 12.30 -15.62 -28.28
N ASN A 457 13.51 -15.80 -27.73
CA ASN A 457 14.64 -16.45 -28.40
C ASN A 457 14.90 -15.89 -29.80
N GLY A 458 14.88 -14.56 -29.96
CA GLY A 458 15.06 -13.90 -31.27
C GLY A 458 13.81 -13.89 -32.15
N ARG A 459 12.72 -14.55 -31.76
CA ARG A 459 11.46 -14.55 -32.50
C ARG A 459 10.49 -13.51 -31.90
N ARG A 460 9.99 -12.62 -32.75
CA ARG A 460 8.99 -11.61 -32.35
C ARG A 460 7.70 -12.29 -31.91
N LEU A 461 7.13 -11.80 -30.80
CA LEU A 461 5.83 -12.20 -30.29
C LEU A 461 4.73 -11.51 -31.11
N GLU A 462 3.98 -12.28 -31.91
CA GLU A 462 3.00 -11.74 -32.86
C GLU A 462 1.66 -11.34 -32.21
N ASN A 463 1.35 -11.89 -31.03
CA ASN A 463 0.07 -11.71 -30.34
C ASN A 463 0.01 -10.45 -29.46
N LEU A 464 1.10 -9.70 -29.35
CA LEU A 464 1.16 -8.45 -28.59
C LEU A 464 0.48 -7.32 -29.37
N ARG A 465 -0.35 -6.53 -28.68
CA ARG A 465 -1.23 -5.54 -29.33
C ARG A 465 -1.08 -4.16 -28.70
N SER A 466 -1.25 -3.16 -29.54
CA SER A 466 -1.51 -1.79 -29.09
C SER A 466 -3.00 -1.58 -28.90
N TYR A 467 -3.39 -0.90 -27.83
CA TYR A 467 -4.80 -0.64 -27.53
C TYR A 467 -5.01 0.69 -26.80
N LEU A 468 -6.19 1.29 -27.06
CA LEU A 468 -6.65 2.51 -26.40
C LEU A 468 -7.76 2.16 -25.41
N ASN A 469 -7.70 2.71 -24.21
CA ASN A 469 -8.73 2.54 -23.20
C ASN A 469 -9.17 3.88 -22.61
N LEU A 470 -10.45 3.95 -22.25
CA LEU A 470 -11.08 5.06 -21.55
C LEU A 470 -11.45 4.64 -20.13
N PHE A 471 -11.09 5.45 -19.14
CA PHE A 471 -11.34 5.20 -17.73
C PHE A 471 -12.10 6.37 -17.11
N PRO A 472 -13.43 6.42 -17.29
CA PRO A 472 -14.27 7.39 -16.62
C PRO A 472 -14.33 7.11 -15.12
N THR A 473 -14.43 8.18 -14.33
CA THR A 473 -14.65 8.14 -12.89
C THR A 473 -15.75 9.10 -12.50
N LEU A 474 -16.64 8.69 -11.61
CA LEU A 474 -17.71 9.51 -11.05
C LEU A 474 -17.79 9.24 -9.54
N PHE A 475 -17.82 10.32 -8.77
CA PHE A 475 -18.05 10.27 -7.32
C PHE A 475 -19.07 11.35 -6.96
N LEU A 476 -20.11 10.95 -6.27
CA LEU A 476 -21.13 11.84 -5.76
C LEU A 476 -21.28 11.61 -4.26
N GLY A 477 -21.14 12.66 -3.48
CA GLY A 477 -21.34 12.65 -2.03
C GLY A 477 -22.59 13.44 -1.69
N TYR A 478 -23.37 12.94 -0.74
CA TYR A 478 -24.54 13.62 -0.20
C TYR A 478 -24.54 13.55 1.32
N ASN A 479 -24.40 14.71 1.98
CA ASN A 479 -24.37 14.87 3.43
C ASN A 479 -25.56 15.74 3.84
N PRO A 480 -26.77 15.17 4.03
CA PRO A 480 -27.95 15.95 4.39
C PRO A 480 -27.80 16.67 5.75
N ASN A 481 -27.04 16.08 6.66
CA ASN A 481 -26.72 16.60 8.00
C ASN A 481 -25.47 15.89 8.56
N ASP A 482 -25.03 16.26 9.78
CA ASP A 482 -23.83 15.71 10.43
C ASP A 482 -23.94 14.22 10.82
N ARG A 483 -25.14 13.64 10.78
CA ARG A 483 -25.37 12.25 11.18
C ARG A 483 -25.33 11.28 9.99
N HIS A 484 -25.68 11.73 8.81
CA HIS A 484 -25.86 10.89 7.63
C HIS A 484 -24.97 11.33 6.49
N ALA A 485 -24.20 10.40 5.91
CA ALA A 485 -23.41 10.65 4.73
C ALA A 485 -23.62 9.50 3.73
N PHE A 486 -23.90 9.85 2.49
CA PHE A 486 -24.09 8.92 1.37
C PHE A 486 -23.01 9.17 0.32
N SER A 487 -22.60 8.13 -0.37
CA SER A 487 -21.68 8.23 -1.50
C SER A 487 -22.03 7.26 -2.62
N LEU A 488 -21.88 7.72 -3.84
CA LEU A 488 -21.92 6.89 -5.05
C LEU A 488 -20.56 7.02 -5.74
N SER A 489 -19.96 5.91 -6.13
CA SER A 489 -18.78 5.91 -6.97
C SER A 489 -18.91 4.93 -8.12
N SER A 490 -18.49 5.35 -9.31
CA SER A 490 -18.41 4.51 -10.51
C SER A 490 -17.07 4.70 -11.19
N THR A 491 -16.40 3.59 -11.55
CA THR A 491 -15.09 3.62 -12.20
C THR A 491 -14.90 2.42 -13.11
N ILE A 492 -14.07 2.61 -14.14
CA ILE A 492 -13.52 1.53 -14.95
C ILE A 492 -12.02 1.46 -14.69
N ARG A 493 -11.49 0.24 -14.52
CA ARG A 493 -10.08 -0.02 -14.26
C ARG A 493 -9.57 -1.18 -15.12
N LEU A 494 -8.25 -1.31 -15.20
CA LEU A 494 -7.53 -2.29 -16.00
C LEU A 494 -6.60 -3.11 -15.10
N ASN A 495 -6.41 -4.38 -15.43
CA ASN A 495 -5.36 -5.23 -14.86
C ASN A 495 -4.60 -5.90 -16.01
N ARG A 496 -3.37 -5.47 -16.23
CA ARG A 496 -2.50 -6.04 -17.27
C ARG A 496 -1.98 -7.39 -16.83
N PRO A 497 -1.75 -8.34 -17.76
CA PRO A 497 -1.03 -9.56 -17.42
C PRO A 497 0.38 -9.22 -16.92
N HIS A 498 0.80 -9.85 -15.83
CA HIS A 498 2.18 -9.79 -15.41
C HIS A 498 3.08 -10.50 -16.41
N PHE A 499 4.34 -10.07 -16.49
CA PHE A 499 5.31 -10.68 -17.38
C PHE A 499 5.39 -12.23 -17.23
N SER A 500 5.38 -12.73 -15.98
CA SER A 500 5.39 -14.18 -15.71
C SER A 500 4.17 -14.92 -16.24
N GLN A 501 3.02 -14.24 -16.38
CA GLN A 501 1.81 -14.80 -16.95
C GLN A 501 1.84 -14.86 -18.49
N LEU A 502 2.67 -14.01 -19.10
CA LEU A 502 2.88 -13.98 -20.55
C LEU A 502 4.01 -14.90 -21.01
N SER A 503 4.98 -15.23 -20.13
CA SER A 503 6.13 -16.03 -20.44
C SER A 503 5.73 -17.46 -20.80
N PRO A 504 5.98 -17.94 -22.05
CA PRO A 504 5.59 -19.28 -22.49
C PRO A 504 6.49 -20.38 -21.92
N PHE A 505 7.52 -20.00 -21.20
CA PHE A 505 8.49 -20.94 -20.67
C PHE A 505 7.90 -21.81 -19.58
N ALA A 506 8.25 -23.12 -19.64
CA ALA A 506 7.87 -24.04 -18.58
C ALA A 506 8.84 -23.86 -17.41
N ASN A 507 8.31 -23.46 -16.27
CA ASN A 507 9.00 -23.47 -15.00
C ASN A 507 8.56 -24.73 -14.22
N TYR A 508 9.50 -25.60 -13.89
CA TYR A 508 9.24 -26.87 -13.22
C TYR A 508 9.30 -26.69 -11.71
N GLU A 509 8.17 -26.89 -11.02
CA GLU A 509 8.15 -27.02 -9.58
C GLU A 509 8.72 -28.37 -9.12
N ASN A 510 8.35 -29.42 -9.83
CA ASN A 510 8.84 -30.78 -9.73
C ASN A 510 8.51 -31.52 -11.03
N GLN A 511 8.78 -32.81 -11.10
CA GLN A 511 8.53 -33.65 -12.29
C GLN A 511 7.06 -33.71 -12.74
N TYR A 512 6.10 -33.37 -11.85
CA TYR A 512 4.65 -33.43 -12.12
C TYR A 512 3.96 -32.08 -12.17
N THR A 513 4.65 -31.01 -11.81
CA THR A 513 4.06 -29.69 -11.73
C THR A 513 4.85 -28.70 -12.56
N ILE A 514 4.19 -28.14 -13.56
CA ILE A 514 4.78 -27.20 -14.52
C ILE A 514 3.97 -25.91 -14.45
N MET A 515 4.63 -24.79 -14.35
CA MET A 515 4.03 -23.46 -14.49
C MET A 515 4.41 -22.89 -15.86
N ARG A 516 3.43 -22.37 -16.60
CA ARG A 516 3.65 -21.78 -17.92
C ARG A 516 2.71 -20.60 -18.12
N GLY A 517 3.22 -19.49 -18.60
CA GLY A 517 2.40 -18.36 -19.02
C GLY A 517 1.76 -18.61 -20.41
N LYS A 518 0.99 -17.62 -20.87
CA LYS A 518 0.28 -17.62 -22.15
C LYS A 518 0.45 -16.26 -22.82
N GLU A 519 1.09 -16.23 -24.00
CA GLU A 519 1.49 -15.02 -24.70
C GLU A 519 0.33 -14.13 -25.17
N ASP A 520 -0.85 -14.72 -25.41
CA ASP A 520 -2.03 -14.03 -25.97
C ASP A 520 -3.01 -13.51 -24.93
N LEU A 521 -2.63 -13.47 -23.65
CA LEU A 521 -3.47 -12.92 -22.59
C LEU A 521 -3.83 -11.46 -22.85
N ARG A 522 -5.11 -11.17 -22.69
CA ARG A 522 -5.65 -9.80 -22.75
C ARG A 522 -5.69 -9.19 -21.38
N ALA A 523 -5.56 -7.86 -21.34
CA ALA A 523 -5.73 -7.11 -20.10
C ALA A 523 -7.20 -7.19 -19.62
N ALA A 524 -7.37 -7.60 -18.36
CA ALA A 524 -8.67 -7.66 -17.72
C ALA A 524 -9.21 -6.25 -17.44
N LYS A 525 -10.48 -5.99 -17.73
CA LYS A 525 -11.16 -4.72 -17.42
C LYS A 525 -12.24 -4.92 -16.38
N ARG A 526 -12.35 -4.00 -15.44
CA ARG A 526 -13.35 -4.05 -14.39
C ARG A 526 -14.12 -2.73 -14.29
N ALA A 527 -15.42 -2.77 -14.51
CA ALA A 527 -16.33 -1.72 -14.06
C ALA A 527 -16.73 -1.97 -12.61
N ARG A 528 -16.80 -0.93 -11.81
CA ARG A 528 -17.23 -0.98 -10.42
C ARG A 528 -18.24 0.13 -10.15
N LEU A 529 -19.30 -0.20 -9.45
CA LEU A 529 -20.26 0.70 -8.85
C LEU A 529 -20.25 0.45 -7.34
N ALA A 530 -20.14 1.49 -6.52
CA ALA A 530 -20.23 1.35 -5.08
C ALA A 530 -21.16 2.42 -4.49
N LEU A 531 -22.09 1.96 -3.65
CA LEU A 531 -23.00 2.78 -2.86
C LEU A 531 -22.56 2.70 -1.41
N GLY A 532 -22.27 3.82 -0.79
CA GLY A 532 -21.83 3.91 0.59
C GLY A 532 -22.80 4.72 1.45
N TYR A 533 -23.02 4.27 2.67
CA TYR A 533 -23.76 4.99 3.70
C TYR A 533 -22.97 4.98 4.99
N THR A 534 -22.91 6.14 5.66
CA THR A 534 -22.26 6.29 6.95
C THR A 534 -23.22 6.97 7.91
N PHE A 535 -23.38 6.39 9.10
CA PHE A 535 -24.20 6.95 10.19
C PHE A 535 -23.32 7.36 11.37
N LEU A 536 -23.46 8.61 11.82
CA LEU A 536 -22.72 9.23 12.95
C LEU A 536 -21.19 9.13 12.84
N GLY A 537 -20.64 8.97 11.63
CA GLY A 537 -19.20 8.76 11.45
C GLY A 537 -18.66 7.45 12.06
N ALA A 538 -19.53 6.52 12.44
CA ALA A 538 -19.19 5.30 13.15
C ALA A 538 -19.65 4.02 12.45
N LEU A 539 -20.88 3.98 11.96
CA LEU A 539 -21.45 2.82 11.27
C LEU A 539 -21.37 3.04 9.76
N ASN A 540 -20.76 2.10 9.05
CA ASN A 540 -20.62 2.15 7.60
C ASN A 540 -21.24 0.93 6.95
N PHE A 541 -21.94 1.18 5.85
CA PHE A 541 -22.40 0.18 4.89
C PHE A 541 -21.87 0.55 3.51
N GLN A 542 -21.39 -0.43 2.77
CA GLN A 542 -20.99 -0.24 1.38
C GLN A 542 -21.43 -1.44 0.53
N LEU A 543 -22.31 -1.18 -0.40
CA LEU A 543 -22.71 -2.16 -1.43
C LEU A 543 -21.83 -1.96 -2.66
N ASN A 544 -21.17 -3.02 -3.10
CA ASN A 544 -20.28 -3.04 -4.24
C ASN A 544 -20.86 -3.93 -5.35
N GLY A 545 -21.02 -3.38 -6.55
CA GLY A 545 -21.27 -4.13 -7.78
C GLY A 545 -20.05 -4.07 -8.68
N GLY A 546 -19.69 -5.17 -9.32
CA GLY A 546 -18.57 -5.25 -10.24
C GLY A 546 -18.89 -6.10 -11.46
N TYR A 547 -18.32 -5.71 -12.59
CA TYR A 547 -18.35 -6.48 -13.84
C TYR A 547 -16.94 -6.57 -14.39
N LEU A 548 -16.45 -7.78 -14.59
CA LEU A 548 -15.10 -8.09 -15.04
C LEU A 548 -15.17 -8.70 -16.44
N TRP A 549 -14.49 -8.09 -17.39
CA TRP A 549 -14.23 -8.61 -18.75
C TRP A 549 -12.81 -9.15 -18.81
N ASP A 550 -12.63 -10.23 -19.56
CA ASP A 550 -11.32 -10.84 -19.80
C ASP A 550 -10.51 -11.10 -18.52
N GLY A 551 -11.20 -11.49 -17.43
CA GLY A 551 -10.55 -11.77 -16.15
C GLY A 551 -9.44 -12.80 -16.30
N ILE A 552 -8.22 -12.46 -15.84
CA ILE A 552 -7.09 -13.40 -15.88
C ILE A 552 -7.24 -14.37 -14.72
N THR A 553 -7.40 -15.66 -15.04
CA THR A 553 -7.54 -16.73 -14.05
C THR A 553 -6.51 -17.81 -14.29
N GLN A 554 -6.05 -18.46 -13.23
CA GLN A 554 -5.18 -19.62 -13.32
C GLN A 554 -6.03 -20.85 -13.63
N VAL A 555 -5.60 -21.64 -14.61
CA VAL A 555 -6.22 -22.88 -15.04
C VAL A 555 -5.22 -24.01 -14.87
N ILE A 556 -5.69 -25.13 -14.34
CA ILE A 556 -4.90 -26.34 -14.18
C ILE A 556 -5.31 -27.31 -15.30
N ARG A 557 -4.34 -27.68 -16.13
CA ARG A 557 -4.50 -28.69 -17.16
C ARG A 557 -3.79 -29.95 -16.72
N LEU A 558 -4.52 -31.03 -16.56
CA LEU A 558 -3.99 -32.34 -16.18
C LEU A 558 -3.70 -33.15 -17.42
N ASP A 559 -2.49 -33.70 -17.52
CA ASP A 559 -2.13 -34.71 -18.52
C ASP A 559 -2.19 -36.10 -17.88
N PRO A 560 -3.20 -36.90 -18.20
CA PRO A 560 -3.39 -38.19 -17.58
C PRO A 560 -2.31 -39.22 -17.97
N ALA A 561 -1.66 -39.06 -19.14
CA ALA A 561 -0.64 -40.00 -19.60
C ALA A 561 0.66 -39.89 -18.77
N THR A 562 1.00 -38.69 -18.34
CA THR A 562 2.23 -38.41 -17.60
C THR A 562 2.00 -38.07 -16.13
N ASN A 563 0.74 -37.99 -15.67
CA ASN A 563 0.33 -37.46 -14.36
C ASN A 563 0.83 -36.02 -14.10
N ARG A 564 1.12 -35.27 -15.16
CA ARG A 564 1.58 -33.88 -15.05
C ARG A 564 0.41 -32.91 -14.94
N ALA A 565 0.57 -31.91 -14.07
CA ALA A 565 -0.31 -30.75 -13.99
C ALA A 565 0.41 -29.52 -14.54
N SER A 566 -0.17 -28.91 -15.55
CA SER A 566 0.31 -27.64 -16.10
C SER A 566 -0.58 -26.51 -15.60
N TYR A 567 0.00 -25.61 -14.84
CA TYR A 567 -0.65 -24.38 -14.39
C TYR A 567 -0.40 -23.30 -15.44
N THR A 568 -1.46 -22.77 -16.02
CA THR A 568 -1.42 -21.69 -17.00
C THR A 568 -2.44 -20.62 -16.67
N HIS A 569 -2.47 -19.56 -17.44
CA HIS A 569 -3.45 -18.49 -17.28
C HIS A 569 -4.31 -18.37 -18.52
N GLU A 570 -5.59 -18.07 -18.31
CA GLU A 570 -6.55 -17.84 -19.38
C GLU A 570 -7.43 -16.63 -19.04
N ASN A 571 -7.96 -15.99 -20.07
CA ASN A 571 -8.98 -14.96 -19.88
C ASN A 571 -10.34 -15.62 -19.69
N ALA A 572 -10.96 -15.39 -18.52
CA ALA A 572 -12.36 -15.70 -18.28
C ALA A 572 -13.24 -14.67 -19.01
N GLU A 573 -14.29 -15.12 -19.69
CA GLU A 573 -15.08 -14.20 -20.52
C GLU A 573 -15.74 -13.09 -19.71
N ARG A 574 -16.52 -13.42 -18.70
CA ARG A 574 -17.33 -12.46 -17.92
C ARG A 574 -17.52 -12.94 -16.49
N THR A 575 -17.42 -12.01 -15.54
CA THR A 575 -17.68 -12.30 -14.12
C THR A 575 -18.42 -11.14 -13.47
N TRP A 576 -19.50 -11.45 -12.76
CA TRP A 576 -20.21 -10.51 -11.89
C TRP A 576 -19.71 -10.65 -10.47
N LEU A 577 -19.55 -9.52 -9.79
CA LEU A 577 -19.13 -9.45 -8.41
C LEU A 577 -20.12 -8.59 -7.64
N ILE A 578 -20.66 -9.13 -6.56
CA ILE A 578 -21.51 -8.37 -5.62
C ILE A 578 -20.91 -8.56 -4.23
N GLY A 579 -20.75 -7.49 -3.49
CA GLY A 579 -20.19 -7.51 -2.15
C GLY A 579 -20.84 -6.49 -1.25
N LEU A 580 -21.09 -6.87 0.00
CA LEU A 580 -21.58 -6.01 1.05
C LEU A 580 -20.47 -5.91 2.11
N GLU A 581 -20.02 -4.70 2.37
CA GLU A 581 -19.02 -4.39 3.40
C GLU A 581 -19.72 -3.60 4.50
N ASN A 582 -19.63 -4.06 5.74
CA ASN A 582 -20.16 -3.37 6.90
C ASN A 582 -19.03 -3.13 7.88
N SER A 583 -19.04 -1.98 8.56
CA SER A 583 -18.12 -1.76 9.66
C SER A 583 -18.72 -0.84 10.70
N TYR A 584 -18.39 -1.11 11.95
CA TYR A 584 -18.79 -0.32 13.09
C TYR A 584 -17.58 0.03 13.94
N PHE A 585 -17.42 1.31 14.23
CA PHE A 585 -16.40 1.83 15.12
C PHE A 585 -17.04 2.31 16.42
N PHE A 586 -16.76 1.61 17.52
CA PHE A 586 -17.27 1.96 18.85
C PHE A 586 -16.20 2.73 19.63
N ASN A 587 -16.52 3.95 20.04
CA ASN A 587 -15.62 4.85 20.79
C ASN A 587 -16.33 5.66 21.89
N LYS A 588 -17.53 5.22 22.31
CA LYS A 588 -18.32 5.97 23.30
C LYS A 588 -17.73 5.92 24.72
N VAL A 589 -16.84 4.96 24.98
CA VAL A 589 -16.21 4.77 26.29
C VAL A 589 -14.73 5.12 26.16
N SER A 590 -14.23 6.02 26.98
CA SER A 590 -12.87 6.59 26.85
C SER A 590 -11.75 5.56 26.97
N PHE A 591 -11.97 4.45 27.67
CA PHE A 591 -10.98 3.38 27.88
C PHE A 591 -11.19 2.17 26.95
N PHE A 592 -12.26 2.16 26.12
CA PHE A 592 -12.56 1.03 25.25
C PHE A 592 -12.96 1.51 23.84
N GLN A 593 -12.15 1.15 22.87
CA GLN A 593 -12.42 1.37 21.45
C GLN A 593 -12.35 0.04 20.71
N THR A 594 -13.31 -0.24 19.87
CA THR A 594 -13.30 -1.45 19.03
C THR A 594 -13.80 -1.17 17.63
N TYR A 595 -13.29 -1.94 16.69
CA TYR A 595 -13.69 -1.95 15.31
C TYR A 595 -14.16 -3.35 14.94
N ILE A 596 -15.33 -3.44 14.31
CA ILE A 596 -15.93 -4.68 13.81
C ILE A 596 -16.18 -4.50 12.31
N SER A 597 -15.72 -5.43 11.50
CA SER A 597 -15.97 -5.47 10.05
C SER A 597 -16.35 -6.86 9.58
#